data_52e03dedd0046f0bf87107672cf0040b
#
_entry.id   52e03dedd0046f0bf87107672cf0040b
#
_cell.length_a   1.000
_cell.length_b   1.000
_cell.length_c   1.000
_cell.angle_alpha   90.00
_cell.angle_beta   90.00
_cell.angle_gamma   90.00
#
_symmetry.space_group_name_H-M   'P 1'
#
loop_
_entity.id
_entity.type
_entity.pdbx_description
1 polymer ?
#
loop_
_entity_poly.entity_id
_entity_poly.type
_entity_poly.pdbx_seq_one_letter_code
_entity_poly.pdbx_strand_id
1 'polypeptide(L)'
;MGLRHARHRFMPHMLVFPGGRVDLADHRAPVSSHLRPFTRACLERRAAPGLARALGVAAARELLEETGLALGRLDGSRLLPDLGALDYLCRAVTPAAMPIRFNARFLVAPAEAASGALRGSGELEELRFFALEETSTHRVATITAKILAEFRGWLAMSRGEREARELVCFRGMDNRLPER
;
A
#
# COMPACT_ATOMS: atom_id res chain seq x y z
N MET A 1 -9.93 -0.99 3.65
CA MET A 1 -9.25 -1.01 4.97
C MET A 1 -9.97 -2.00 5.87
N GLY A 2 -9.36 -2.41 6.97
CA GLY A 2 -9.99 -3.26 7.97
C GLY A 2 -9.46 -2.95 9.37
N LEU A 3 -10.20 -3.36 10.40
CA LEU A 3 -9.73 -3.27 11.77
C LEU A 3 -8.78 -4.44 12.06
N ARG A 4 -7.62 -4.15 12.60
CA ARG A 4 -6.66 -5.17 12.98
C ARG A 4 -7.19 -5.98 14.16
N HIS A 5 -7.20 -7.30 14.03
CA HIS A 5 -7.74 -8.22 15.05
C HIS A 5 -7.09 -7.98 16.42
N ALA A 6 -7.87 -8.16 17.50
CA ALA A 6 -7.44 -7.96 18.90
C ALA A 6 -6.18 -8.74 19.31
N ARG A 7 -5.91 -9.89 18.68
CA ARG A 7 -4.76 -10.76 18.98
C ARG A 7 -3.44 -10.27 18.42
N HIS A 8 -3.45 -9.25 17.55
CA HIS A 8 -2.22 -8.69 17.00
C HIS A 8 -1.43 -7.92 18.08
N ARG A 9 -0.14 -8.24 18.21
CA ARG A 9 0.76 -7.55 19.16
C ARG A 9 1.00 -6.09 18.84
N PHE A 10 0.78 -5.69 17.57
CA PHE A 10 1.04 -4.33 17.10
C PHE A 10 -0.24 -3.69 16.58
N MET A 11 -0.64 -2.57 17.21
CA MET A 11 -1.82 -1.77 16.85
C MET A 11 -3.15 -2.56 16.78
N PRO A 12 -3.57 -3.30 17.82
CA PRO A 12 -4.87 -3.97 17.82
C PRO A 12 -6.01 -2.95 17.74
N HIS A 13 -7.13 -3.34 17.14
CA HIS A 13 -8.33 -2.51 16.96
C HIS A 13 -8.10 -1.17 16.22
N MET A 14 -7.02 -1.04 15.48
CA MET A 14 -6.80 0.13 14.63
C MET A 14 -7.22 -0.16 13.19
N LEU A 15 -7.80 0.84 12.54
CA LEU A 15 -8.09 0.81 11.12
C LEU A 15 -6.78 0.91 10.34
N VAL A 16 -6.49 -0.09 9.52
CA VAL A 16 -5.24 -0.18 8.75
C VAL A 16 -5.51 -0.46 7.26
N PHE A 17 -4.53 -0.14 6.43
CA PHE A 17 -4.50 -0.59 5.05
C PHE A 17 -4.06 -2.06 5.00
N PRO A 18 -4.50 -2.84 4.00
CA PRO A 18 -3.88 -4.14 3.72
C PRO A 18 -2.43 -3.96 3.31
N GLY A 19 -1.58 -4.91 3.68
CA GLY A 19 -0.18 -4.91 3.27
C GLY A 19 0.76 -5.54 4.27
N GLY A 20 1.89 -6.03 3.75
CA GLY A 20 2.89 -6.75 4.50
C GLY A 20 4.31 -6.52 4.00
N ARG A 21 5.15 -7.53 4.13
CA ARG A 21 6.56 -7.49 3.75
C ARG A 21 6.78 -8.04 2.35
N VAL A 22 7.86 -7.61 1.73
CA VAL A 22 8.36 -8.25 0.50
C VAL A 22 8.99 -9.59 0.87
N ASP A 23 8.54 -10.65 0.22
CA ASP A 23 9.09 -11.98 0.32
C ASP A 23 10.10 -12.27 -0.80
N LEU A 24 10.98 -13.25 -0.59
CA LEU A 24 11.93 -13.66 -1.62
C LEU A 24 11.24 -14.12 -2.92
N ALA A 25 10.06 -14.73 -2.81
CA ALA A 25 9.27 -15.17 -3.95
C ALA A 25 8.77 -13.99 -4.81
N ASP A 26 8.49 -12.82 -4.21
CA ASP A 26 7.98 -11.64 -4.92
C ASP A 26 8.97 -11.13 -5.97
N HIS A 27 10.27 -11.33 -5.76
CA HIS A 27 11.30 -10.93 -6.73
C HIS A 27 11.22 -11.69 -8.06
N ARG A 28 10.68 -12.91 -8.06
CA ARG A 28 10.64 -13.81 -9.21
C ARG A 28 9.23 -14.17 -9.67
N ALA A 29 8.21 -13.74 -8.94
CA ALA A 29 6.81 -14.06 -9.28
C ALA A 29 6.46 -13.50 -10.67
N PRO A 30 5.79 -14.26 -11.54
CA PRO A 30 5.33 -13.75 -12.83
C PRO A 30 4.28 -12.67 -12.61
N VAL A 31 4.13 -11.78 -13.58
CA VAL A 31 3.19 -10.66 -13.56
C VAL A 31 2.42 -10.62 -14.89
N SER A 32 1.19 -10.13 -14.87
CA SER A 32 0.41 -9.93 -16.11
C SER A 32 0.77 -8.62 -16.81
N SER A 33 1.25 -7.61 -16.05
CA SER A 33 1.78 -6.37 -16.60
C SER A 33 2.93 -5.82 -15.75
N HIS A 34 3.71 -4.89 -16.29
CA HIS A 34 4.80 -4.24 -15.58
C HIS A 34 4.38 -2.90 -14.98
N LEU A 35 5.13 -2.44 -13.96
CA LEU A 35 5.00 -1.09 -13.43
C LEU A 35 5.12 -0.05 -14.52
N ARG A 36 4.25 0.97 -14.50
CA ARG A 36 4.39 2.14 -15.35
C ARG A 36 5.71 2.86 -15.07
N PRO A 37 6.34 3.49 -16.06
CA PRO A 37 7.65 4.11 -15.90
C PRO A 37 7.76 5.06 -14.71
N PHE A 38 6.75 5.92 -14.51
CA PHE A 38 6.72 6.85 -13.39
C PHE A 38 6.66 6.14 -12.04
N THR A 39 5.71 5.21 -11.86
CA THR A 39 5.57 4.42 -10.61
C THR A 39 6.85 3.64 -10.30
N ARG A 40 7.46 3.05 -11.34
CA ARG A 40 8.73 2.35 -11.22
C ARG A 40 9.83 3.29 -10.73
N ALA A 41 10.01 4.45 -11.36
CA ALA A 41 11.01 5.43 -10.98
C ALA A 41 10.83 5.91 -9.53
N CYS A 42 9.58 6.12 -9.09
CA CYS A 42 9.27 6.47 -7.70
C CYS A 42 9.70 5.37 -6.71
N LEU A 43 9.40 4.11 -7.03
CA LEU A 43 9.75 2.96 -6.18
C LEU A 43 11.24 2.67 -6.14
N GLU A 44 11.97 2.97 -7.22
CA GLU A 44 13.43 2.80 -7.32
C GLU A 44 14.19 3.86 -6.50
N ARG A 45 13.53 4.95 -6.08
CA ARG A 45 14.15 5.90 -5.16
C ARG A 45 14.46 5.21 -3.83
N ARG A 46 15.74 5.29 -3.41
CA ARG A 46 16.18 4.68 -2.14
C ARG A 46 15.87 3.18 -2.04
N ALA A 47 15.91 2.46 -3.15
CA ALA A 47 15.71 1.03 -3.23
C ALA A 47 16.86 0.36 -3.97
N ALA A 48 17.13 -0.91 -3.62
CA ALA A 48 18.06 -1.73 -4.39
C ALA A 48 17.46 -2.06 -5.77
N PRO A 49 18.29 -2.32 -6.79
CA PRO A 49 17.81 -2.77 -8.10
C PRO A 49 16.87 -3.98 -7.98
N GLY A 50 15.77 -3.97 -8.73
CA GLY A 50 14.77 -5.03 -8.73
C GLY A 50 13.77 -4.99 -7.57
N LEU A 51 14.01 -4.21 -6.51
CA LEU A 51 13.08 -4.11 -5.38
C LEU A 51 11.77 -3.44 -5.76
N ALA A 52 11.77 -2.48 -6.69
CA ALA A 52 10.55 -1.79 -7.14
C ALA A 52 9.49 -2.78 -7.63
N ARG A 53 9.89 -3.75 -8.46
CA ARG A 53 9.00 -4.79 -8.96
C ARG A 53 8.48 -5.67 -7.81
N ALA A 54 9.36 -6.12 -6.93
CA ALA A 54 8.99 -6.95 -5.79
C ALA A 54 8.02 -6.24 -4.84
N LEU A 55 8.17 -4.92 -4.63
CA LEU A 55 7.23 -4.11 -3.84
C LEU A 55 5.83 -4.09 -4.47
N GLY A 56 5.73 -3.95 -5.80
CA GLY A 56 4.44 -4.03 -6.50
C GLY A 56 3.80 -5.41 -6.39
N VAL A 57 4.59 -6.48 -6.56
CA VAL A 57 4.11 -7.87 -6.39
C VAL A 57 3.65 -8.12 -4.97
N ALA A 58 4.44 -7.74 -3.96
CA ALA A 58 4.06 -7.88 -2.55
C ALA A 58 2.75 -7.16 -2.26
N ALA A 59 2.57 -5.92 -2.74
CA ALA A 59 1.34 -5.17 -2.53
C ALA A 59 0.11 -5.89 -3.10
N ALA A 60 0.21 -6.47 -4.30
CA ALA A 60 -0.88 -7.22 -4.92
C ALA A 60 -1.14 -8.57 -4.21
N ARG A 61 -0.08 -9.27 -3.78
CA ARG A 61 -0.19 -10.53 -3.02
C ARG A 61 -0.87 -10.30 -1.67
N GLU A 62 -0.40 -9.34 -0.90
CA GLU A 62 -0.97 -9.00 0.42
C GLU A 62 -2.42 -8.52 0.29
N LEU A 63 -2.74 -7.76 -0.76
CA LEU A 63 -4.12 -7.38 -1.04
C LEU A 63 -5.01 -8.61 -1.21
N LEU A 64 -4.57 -9.61 -2.00
CA LEU A 64 -5.32 -10.84 -2.21
C LEU A 64 -5.42 -11.66 -0.91
N GLU A 65 -4.32 -11.85 -0.19
CA GLU A 65 -4.25 -12.66 1.02
C GLU A 65 -5.12 -12.08 2.14
N GLU A 66 -5.06 -10.77 2.37
CA GLU A 66 -5.79 -10.14 3.47
C GLU A 66 -7.24 -9.77 3.13
N THR A 67 -7.56 -9.60 1.84
CA THR A 67 -8.86 -9.04 1.44
C THR A 67 -9.66 -9.89 0.46
N GLY A 68 -9.05 -10.89 -0.17
CA GLY A 68 -9.68 -11.66 -1.26
C GLY A 68 -9.79 -10.90 -2.59
N LEU A 69 -9.28 -9.68 -2.69
CA LEU A 69 -9.28 -8.89 -3.92
C LEU A 69 -8.01 -9.15 -4.73
N ALA A 70 -8.15 -9.63 -5.95
CA ALA A 70 -7.06 -9.91 -6.88
C ALA A 70 -6.81 -8.70 -7.80
N LEU A 71 -5.68 -8.04 -7.63
CA LEU A 71 -5.20 -7.02 -8.58
C LEU A 71 -4.40 -7.71 -9.68
N GLY A 72 -5.07 -8.07 -10.76
CA GLY A 72 -4.52 -8.83 -11.86
C GLY A 72 -5.35 -10.06 -12.20
N ARG A 73 -4.72 -11.07 -12.80
CA ARG A 73 -5.39 -12.31 -13.24
C ARG A 73 -5.02 -13.47 -12.33
N LEU A 74 -6.02 -14.31 -12.02
CA LEU A 74 -5.80 -15.60 -11.37
C LEU A 74 -5.58 -16.68 -12.44
N ASP A 75 -4.53 -17.47 -12.27
CA ASP A 75 -4.23 -18.68 -13.02
C ASP A 75 -4.28 -19.87 -12.04
N GLY A 76 -5.45 -20.52 -11.97
CA GLY A 76 -5.79 -21.39 -10.85
C GLY A 76 -5.80 -20.61 -9.52
N SER A 77 -4.99 -21.05 -8.57
CA SER A 77 -4.80 -20.35 -7.29
C SER A 77 -3.69 -19.28 -7.32
N ARG A 78 -2.96 -19.17 -8.44
CA ARG A 78 -1.81 -18.28 -8.56
C ARG A 78 -2.22 -16.91 -9.07
N LEU A 79 -1.85 -15.87 -8.34
CA LEU A 79 -2.00 -14.50 -8.82
C LEU A 79 -0.90 -14.15 -9.83
N LEU A 80 -1.30 -13.57 -10.95
CA LEU A 80 -0.45 -12.87 -11.90
C LEU A 80 -0.75 -11.37 -11.77
N PRO A 81 -0.01 -10.62 -10.93
CA PRO A 81 -0.32 -9.23 -10.62
C PRO A 81 -0.33 -8.32 -11.84
N ASP A 82 -1.29 -7.40 -11.90
CA ASP A 82 -1.28 -6.25 -12.82
C ASP A 82 -0.58 -5.06 -12.15
N LEU A 83 0.73 -4.97 -12.33
CA LEU A 83 1.51 -3.87 -11.76
C LEU A 83 1.28 -2.54 -12.47
N GLY A 84 0.74 -2.56 -13.70
CA GLY A 84 0.37 -1.37 -14.46
C GLY A 84 -0.76 -0.58 -13.85
N ALA A 85 -1.61 -1.22 -13.03
CA ALA A 85 -2.68 -0.56 -12.29
C ALA A 85 -2.20 0.21 -11.05
N LEU A 86 -0.94 0.02 -10.62
CA LEU A 86 -0.40 0.64 -9.40
C LEU A 86 0.11 2.06 -9.65
N ASP A 87 -0.30 2.98 -8.79
CA ASP A 87 0.25 4.32 -8.66
C ASP A 87 1.01 4.48 -7.34
N TYR A 88 2.08 5.30 -7.36
CA TYR A 88 2.83 5.62 -6.16
C TYR A 88 2.20 6.80 -5.41
N LEU A 89 1.91 6.60 -4.13
CA LEU A 89 1.39 7.67 -3.27
C LEU A 89 2.50 8.32 -2.44
N CYS A 90 3.10 7.58 -1.52
CA CYS A 90 4.11 8.12 -0.61
C CYS A 90 4.91 6.99 0.06
N ARG A 91 5.90 7.39 0.86
CA ARG A 91 6.72 6.49 1.68
C ARG A 91 6.62 6.88 3.15
N ALA A 92 6.70 5.89 4.04
CA ALA A 92 6.82 6.13 5.47
C ALA A 92 7.98 5.30 6.04
N VAL A 93 8.83 5.96 6.83
CA VAL A 93 10.00 5.35 7.45
C VAL A 93 9.95 5.56 8.95
N THR A 94 9.89 4.48 9.70
CA THR A 94 9.93 4.52 11.17
C THR A 94 11.31 4.99 11.65
N PRO A 95 11.39 5.85 12.69
CA PRO A 95 12.65 6.28 13.27
C PRO A 95 13.53 5.12 13.73
N ALA A 96 14.86 5.32 13.68
CA ALA A 96 15.81 4.29 14.08
C ALA A 96 15.70 3.88 15.55
N ALA A 97 15.25 4.78 16.42
CA ALA A 97 15.07 4.53 17.85
C ALA A 97 13.85 3.65 18.20
N MET A 98 12.96 3.38 17.24
CA MET A 98 11.77 2.56 17.51
C MET A 98 12.08 1.08 17.45
N PRO A 99 11.52 0.25 18.36
CA PRO A 99 11.80 -1.18 18.43
C PRO A 99 11.27 -1.95 17.22
N ILE A 100 10.15 -1.48 16.64
CA ILE A 100 9.56 -2.05 15.43
C ILE A 100 9.70 -1.01 14.31
N ARG A 101 10.40 -1.39 13.24
CA ARG A 101 10.76 -0.48 12.16
C ARG A 101 10.15 -0.92 10.83
N PHE A 102 9.54 0.05 10.14
CA PHE A 102 8.99 -0.11 8.81
C PHE A 102 9.64 0.86 7.84
N ASN A 103 9.75 0.43 6.60
CA ASN A 103 10.10 1.25 5.46
C ASN A 103 9.04 0.95 4.39
N ALA A 104 7.86 1.49 4.60
CA ALA A 104 6.68 1.19 3.81
C ALA A 104 6.53 2.13 2.62
N ARG A 105 6.08 1.61 1.48
CA ARG A 105 5.63 2.36 0.32
C ARG A 105 4.13 2.16 0.19
N PHE A 106 3.42 3.25 -0.02
CA PHE A 106 1.97 3.24 -0.21
C PHE A 106 1.67 3.38 -1.67
N LEU A 107 0.92 2.40 -2.17
CA LEU A 107 0.49 2.31 -3.56
C LEU A 107 -1.02 2.46 -3.62
N VAL A 108 -1.50 2.97 -4.74
CA VAL A 108 -2.93 3.14 -5.03
C VAL A 108 -3.26 2.37 -6.29
N ALA A 109 -4.39 1.69 -6.30
CA ALA A 109 -4.98 1.10 -7.49
C ALA A 109 -6.46 1.47 -7.56
N PRO A 110 -7.04 1.67 -8.75
CA PRO A 110 -8.48 1.81 -8.91
C PRO A 110 -9.18 0.52 -8.45
N ALA A 111 -10.33 0.66 -7.78
CA ALA A 111 -11.07 -0.52 -7.28
C ALA A 111 -11.54 -1.44 -8.43
N GLU A 112 -11.86 -0.86 -9.58
CA GLU A 112 -12.26 -1.55 -10.81
C GLU A 112 -11.14 -2.37 -11.47
N ALA A 113 -9.88 -2.12 -11.10
CA ALA A 113 -8.74 -2.93 -11.56
C ALA A 113 -8.59 -4.23 -10.75
N ALA A 114 -9.31 -4.37 -9.64
CA ALA A 114 -9.31 -5.57 -8.82
C ALA A 114 -10.58 -6.40 -9.07
N SER A 115 -10.44 -7.71 -8.98
CA SER A 115 -11.54 -8.68 -9.07
C SER A 115 -11.67 -9.48 -7.78
N GLY A 116 -12.76 -10.23 -7.63
CA GLY A 116 -13.03 -11.04 -6.45
C GLY A 116 -14.03 -10.39 -5.51
N ALA A 117 -14.16 -10.96 -4.32
CA ALA A 117 -15.06 -10.47 -3.27
C ALA A 117 -14.28 -10.24 -1.98
N LEU A 118 -14.64 -9.18 -1.27
CA LEU A 118 -14.04 -8.90 0.04
C LEU A 118 -14.26 -10.08 0.98
N ARG A 119 -13.17 -10.72 1.38
CA ARG A 119 -13.14 -11.83 2.33
C ARG A 119 -11.92 -11.63 3.23
N GLY A 120 -12.17 -11.35 4.51
CA GLY A 120 -11.06 -11.26 5.46
C GLY A 120 -10.37 -12.61 5.66
N SER A 121 -9.06 -12.60 5.78
CA SER A 121 -8.23 -13.79 6.15
C SER A 121 -8.29 -14.10 7.65
N GLY A 122 -8.98 -13.26 8.43
CA GLY A 122 -8.95 -13.30 9.90
C GLY A 122 -7.90 -12.38 10.52
N GLU A 123 -7.04 -11.76 9.72
CA GLU A 123 -6.10 -10.72 10.18
C GLU A 123 -6.77 -9.36 10.32
N LEU A 124 -7.71 -9.07 9.41
CA LEU A 124 -8.51 -7.86 9.41
C LEU A 124 -9.99 -8.19 9.66
N GLU A 125 -10.58 -7.52 10.63
CA GLU A 125 -12.01 -7.50 10.92
C GLU A 125 -12.67 -6.31 10.24
N GLU A 126 -14.00 -6.34 10.10
CA GLU A 126 -14.79 -5.26 9.47
C GLU A 126 -14.22 -4.77 8.13
N LEU A 127 -13.71 -5.69 7.33
CA LEU A 127 -13.06 -5.38 6.07
C LEU A 127 -14.07 -4.83 5.07
N ARG A 128 -13.89 -3.57 4.64
CA ARG A 128 -14.73 -2.90 3.64
C ARG A 128 -14.04 -1.70 3.01
N PHE A 129 -14.67 -1.15 1.98
CA PHE A 129 -14.33 0.19 1.51
C PHE A 129 -14.90 1.22 2.48
N PHE A 130 -14.06 2.17 2.90
CA PHE A 130 -14.42 3.26 3.79
C PHE A 130 -14.47 4.56 2.98
N ALA A 131 -15.48 5.39 3.20
CA ALA A 131 -15.41 6.78 2.78
C ALA A 131 -14.28 7.50 3.55
N LEU A 132 -13.58 8.42 2.91
CA LEU A 132 -12.45 9.10 3.54
C LEU A 132 -12.86 9.86 4.80
N GLU A 133 -14.06 10.46 4.78
CA GLU A 133 -14.63 11.19 5.92
C GLU A 133 -14.88 10.28 7.11
N GLU A 134 -15.34 9.08 6.85
CA GLU A 134 -15.64 8.06 7.85
C GLU A 134 -14.39 7.56 8.58
N THR A 135 -13.24 7.59 7.94
CA THR A 135 -11.99 7.12 8.57
C THR A 135 -11.63 7.90 9.82
N SER A 136 -12.09 9.15 9.97
CA SER A 136 -11.86 10.00 11.14
C SER A 136 -12.62 9.54 12.39
N THR A 137 -13.67 8.73 12.24
CA THR A 137 -14.45 8.18 13.37
C THR A 137 -13.84 6.93 13.97
N HIS A 138 -12.83 6.35 13.30
CA HIS A 138 -12.14 5.15 13.74
C HIS A 138 -10.79 5.48 14.40
N ARG A 139 -10.31 4.56 15.24
CA ARG A 139 -8.95 4.65 15.77
C ARG A 139 -7.95 4.35 14.65
N VAL A 140 -7.19 5.33 14.26
CA VAL A 140 -6.10 5.22 13.28
C VAL A 140 -4.77 5.62 13.90
N ALA A 141 -3.69 5.00 13.48
CA ALA A 141 -2.36 5.47 13.85
C ALA A 141 -2.08 6.84 13.22
N THR A 142 -1.28 7.69 13.89
CA THR A 142 -0.90 9.01 13.39
C THR A 142 -0.39 8.95 11.95
N ILE A 143 0.44 7.95 11.63
CA ILE A 143 0.96 7.78 10.28
C ILE A 143 -0.16 7.42 9.29
N THR A 144 -1.12 6.59 9.65
CA THR A 144 -2.27 6.25 8.81
C THR A 144 -3.12 7.48 8.49
N ALA A 145 -3.37 8.34 9.49
CA ALA A 145 -4.10 9.61 9.29
C ALA A 145 -3.37 10.54 8.29
N LYS A 146 -2.03 10.64 8.40
CA LYS A 146 -1.20 11.43 7.46
C LYS A 146 -1.26 10.90 6.03
N ILE A 147 -1.22 9.57 5.88
CA ILE A 147 -1.32 8.94 4.56
C ILE A 147 -2.71 9.14 3.95
N LEU A 148 -3.78 9.06 4.75
CA LEU A 148 -5.14 9.37 4.30
C LEU A 148 -5.28 10.84 3.85
N ALA A 149 -4.66 11.77 4.56
CA ALA A 149 -4.62 13.18 4.17
C ALA A 149 -3.86 13.39 2.84
N GLU A 150 -2.70 12.72 2.67
CA GLU A 150 -1.94 12.74 1.41
C GLU A 150 -2.75 12.15 0.25
N PHE A 151 -3.46 11.03 0.51
CA PHE A 151 -4.32 10.37 -0.46
C PHE A 151 -5.49 11.27 -0.89
N ARG A 152 -6.11 11.99 0.05
CA ARG A 152 -7.18 12.97 -0.27
C ARG A 152 -6.69 14.04 -1.22
N GLY A 153 -5.52 14.62 -0.96
CA GLY A 153 -4.90 15.59 -1.86
C GLY A 153 -4.58 15.00 -3.22
N TRP A 154 -4.04 13.76 -3.24
CA TRP A 154 -3.72 13.04 -4.46
C TRP A 154 -4.95 12.74 -5.33
N LEU A 155 -6.10 12.40 -4.72
CA LEU A 155 -7.34 12.16 -5.45
C LEU A 155 -7.86 13.40 -6.19
N ALA A 156 -7.64 14.59 -5.65
CA ALA A 156 -8.04 15.86 -6.27
C ALA A 156 -7.16 16.25 -7.48
N MET A 157 -6.00 15.60 -7.67
CA MET A 157 -5.06 15.89 -8.75
C MET A 157 -5.41 15.16 -10.04
N SER A 158 -5.22 15.82 -11.16
CA SER A 158 -5.13 15.18 -12.48
C SER A 158 -3.92 14.24 -12.54
N ARG A 159 -3.88 13.37 -13.54
CA ARG A 159 -2.73 12.47 -13.75
C ARG A 159 -1.42 13.24 -13.93
N GLY A 160 -1.44 14.32 -14.72
CA GLY A 160 -0.24 15.14 -14.94
C GLY A 160 0.27 15.77 -13.65
N GLU A 161 -0.63 16.29 -12.81
CA GLU A 161 -0.27 16.85 -11.51
C GLU A 161 0.29 15.78 -10.56
N ARG A 162 -0.27 14.56 -10.57
CA ARG A 162 0.26 13.43 -9.78
C ARG A 162 1.68 13.06 -10.18
N GLU A 163 2.00 13.12 -11.47
CA GLU A 163 3.33 12.81 -12.00
C GLU A 163 4.32 13.98 -11.80
N ALA A 164 3.85 15.21 -11.77
CA ALA A 164 4.67 16.42 -11.57
C ALA A 164 4.90 16.81 -10.10
N ARG A 165 4.09 16.27 -9.16
CA ARG A 165 4.16 16.65 -7.75
C ARG A 165 5.48 16.25 -7.08
N GLU A 166 5.82 16.95 -6.03
CA GLU A 166 6.88 16.52 -5.12
C GLU A 166 6.46 15.22 -4.40
N LEU A 167 7.31 14.20 -4.46
CA LEU A 167 7.06 12.95 -3.75
C LEU A 167 7.32 13.12 -2.26
N VAL A 168 6.52 12.44 -1.44
CA VAL A 168 6.50 12.62 0.00
C VAL A 168 7.04 11.41 0.73
N CYS A 169 7.93 11.65 1.70
CA CYS A 169 8.38 10.67 2.66
C CYS A 169 8.09 11.15 4.09
N PHE A 170 7.26 10.41 4.82
CA PHE A 170 7.05 10.62 6.25
C PHE A 170 8.18 9.96 7.03
N ARG A 171 8.94 10.75 7.80
CA ARG A 171 9.99 10.25 8.69
C ARG A 171 9.67 10.60 10.13
N GLY A 172 9.52 9.58 10.96
CA GLY A 172 9.06 9.79 12.32
C GLY A 172 7.59 10.17 12.41
N MET A 173 7.20 10.70 13.56
CA MET A 173 5.78 11.01 13.80
C MET A 173 5.33 12.31 13.11
N ASP A 174 6.24 13.25 12.85
CA ASP A 174 5.84 14.61 12.47
C ASP A 174 6.48 15.19 11.19
N ASN A 175 7.48 14.53 10.62
CA ASN A 175 8.20 15.10 9.48
C ASN A 175 7.66 14.60 8.13
N ARG A 176 6.91 15.46 7.43
CA ARG A 176 6.60 15.34 6.00
C ARG A 176 7.75 15.96 5.21
N LEU A 177 8.52 15.15 4.54
CA LEU A 177 9.73 15.59 3.82
C LEU A 177 9.62 15.23 2.33
N PRO A 178 10.29 16.01 1.44
CA PRO A 178 10.47 15.58 0.06
C PRO A 178 11.21 14.24 0.03
N GLU A 179 10.74 13.33 -0.82
CA GLU A 179 11.46 12.08 -1.07
C GLU A 179 12.54 12.34 -2.13
N ARG A 180 13.77 12.52 -1.68
CA ARG A 180 14.96 12.73 -2.52
C ARG A 180 15.65 11.41 -2.82
#